data_be2a576f8d150207721164f8b3a1a897
#
_entry.id   be2a576f8d150207721164f8b3a1a897
#
_cell.length_a   1.000
_cell.length_b   1.000
_cell.length_c   1.000
_cell.angle_alpha   90.00
_cell.angle_beta   90.00
_cell.angle_gamma   90.00
#
_symmetry.space_group_name_H-M   'P 1'
#
loop_
_entity.id
_entity.type
_entity.pdbx_description
1 polymer ?
#
loop_
_entity_poly.entity_id
_entity_poly.type
_entity_poly.pdbx_seq_one_letter_code
_entity_poly.pdbx_strand_id
1 'polypeptide(L)'
;MIKQRILLIVLTILLVSSVVVNFYLFKTSDTIQDNILSTEKLFDLKFSPAQRDSMVDGIKSYLDRYKEIHKYNLDNSVSPSFIFSPVPVYYQFGKDQIKIDWNLPKEVVMPEKAEQLCFSSVAELSVLIKSKKISSLELTKMYIDRLKKYDPELHCVITLLEDRAINQAKKADEEISKGIYRGPLHGIPYGVKDLLALKGYPFTFGSKIYKNQIPEITSPVIQKLDEAGAVLVVKFSLGELAMDDTWFGGLTRNPWNTEKGSSGSSAGSASGTSAGLIAFSIGSETWGSIVSPSTVCGVTGLRPTYGRVSRTGAMALSWTMDKIGPICRTAEDCALVFDVIKGKDGQDPNLVDLPFNYNPKKDIKSLRIGYVEDYFKEKYDFRTNDSLTLKTLREMGLNLIPIKLPEQIPSMAISIMLEAEAAAAFSDLTLTQKDTMMVLQKKGAWPNIFRQARFIPAVEYIQASRIRTQLIAEFMNVFKTVDVIVCPTWGGNQNLMTNLTGHPALLIPNGFGKDGLPTSITFLADWFNEADLLLVGSAYQKRVGFYQKHPDKFLP
;
A
#
# COMPACT_ATOMS: atom_id res chain seq x y z
N MET A 1 -13.44 -73.88 38.14
CA MET A 1 -13.95 -73.15 36.93
C MET A 1 -14.87 -71.99 37.28
N ILE A 2 -15.91 -72.13 38.11
CA ILE A 2 -16.87 -71.07 38.43
C ILE A 2 -16.22 -69.88 39.15
N LYS A 3 -15.35 -70.06 40.14
CA LYS A 3 -14.62 -68.96 40.82
C LYS A 3 -13.70 -68.18 39.95
N GLN A 4 -13.06 -68.79 38.94
CA GLN A 4 -12.20 -68.07 37.97
C GLN A 4 -13.02 -67.22 36.98
N ARG A 5 -14.21 -67.71 36.58
CA ARG A 5 -15.12 -66.91 35.70
C ARG A 5 -15.70 -65.70 36.46
N ILE A 6 -16.03 -65.83 37.71
CA ILE A 6 -16.52 -64.71 38.53
C ILE A 6 -15.41 -63.67 38.74
N LEU A 7 -14.16 -64.09 38.98
CA LEU A 7 -13.01 -63.17 39.10
C LEU A 7 -12.75 -62.42 37.82
N LEU A 8 -12.86 -63.11 36.67
CA LEU A 8 -12.68 -62.46 35.36
C LEU A 8 -13.78 -61.45 35.08
N ILE A 9 -15.02 -61.73 35.40
CA ILE A 9 -16.15 -60.79 35.24
C ILE A 9 -15.96 -59.54 36.11
N VAL A 10 -15.55 -59.73 37.37
CA VAL A 10 -15.32 -58.62 38.31
C VAL A 10 -14.16 -57.76 37.85
N LEU A 11 -13.05 -58.33 37.33
CA LEU A 11 -11.93 -57.62 36.77
C LEU A 11 -12.31 -56.86 35.51
N THR A 12 -13.15 -57.44 34.63
CA THR A 12 -13.64 -56.77 33.45
C THR A 12 -14.55 -55.59 33.76
N ILE A 13 -15.45 -55.74 34.76
CA ILE A 13 -16.31 -54.65 35.25
C ILE A 13 -15.48 -53.53 35.88
N LEU A 14 -14.44 -53.84 36.65
CA LEU A 14 -13.53 -52.83 37.22
C LEU A 14 -12.70 -52.15 36.16
N LEU A 15 -12.27 -52.87 35.12
CA LEU A 15 -11.55 -52.26 33.98
C LEU A 15 -12.46 -51.35 33.17
N VAL A 16 -13.67 -51.79 32.85
CA VAL A 16 -14.67 -50.99 32.14
C VAL A 16 -15.10 -49.76 32.96
N SER A 17 -15.34 -49.93 34.27
CA SER A 17 -15.64 -48.79 35.13
C SER A 17 -14.45 -47.83 35.26
N SER A 18 -13.21 -48.33 35.35
CA SER A 18 -12.00 -47.47 35.31
C SER A 18 -11.85 -46.73 33.99
N VAL A 19 -12.12 -47.38 32.84
CA VAL A 19 -12.10 -46.74 31.51
C VAL A 19 -13.22 -45.70 31.38
N VAL A 20 -14.42 -46.02 31.87
CA VAL A 20 -15.56 -45.07 31.85
C VAL A 20 -15.31 -43.90 32.82
N VAL A 21 -14.78 -44.15 34.01
CA VAL A 21 -14.39 -43.10 34.96
C VAL A 21 -13.24 -42.26 34.40
N ASN A 22 -12.23 -42.84 33.77
CA ASN A 22 -11.21 -42.10 33.07
C ASN A 22 -11.78 -41.33 31.88
N PHE A 23 -12.69 -41.91 31.09
CA PHE A 23 -13.37 -41.20 30.01
C PHE A 23 -14.27 -40.05 30.50
N TYR A 24 -14.91 -40.21 31.67
CA TYR A 24 -15.65 -39.12 32.32
C TYR A 24 -14.72 -38.11 33.00
N LEU A 25 -13.59 -38.52 33.55
CA LEU A 25 -12.57 -37.64 34.12
C LEU A 25 -11.78 -36.90 33.00
N PHE A 26 -11.59 -37.51 31.82
CA PHE A 26 -11.08 -36.83 30.62
C PHE A 26 -12.13 -35.96 29.94
N LYS A 27 -13.42 -36.13 30.27
CA LYS A 27 -14.49 -35.19 29.95
C LYS A 27 -14.70 -34.23 31.13
N THR A 28 -13.60 -33.84 31.79
CA THR A 28 -13.61 -32.69 32.69
C THR A 28 -13.99 -31.49 31.86
N SER A 29 -15.08 -30.85 32.18
CA SER A 29 -15.40 -29.52 31.69
C SER A 29 -14.14 -28.67 31.85
N ASP A 30 -13.53 -28.26 30.75
CA ASP A 30 -12.40 -27.32 30.78
C ASP A 30 -12.81 -26.16 31.68
N THR A 31 -12.23 -26.09 32.86
CA THR A 31 -12.52 -25.00 33.79
C THR A 31 -11.88 -23.72 33.24
N ILE A 32 -12.37 -22.57 33.64
CA ILE A 32 -11.72 -21.30 33.24
C ILE A 32 -10.27 -21.27 33.74
N GLN A 33 -9.95 -21.87 34.89
CA GLN A 33 -8.58 -21.99 35.38
C GLN A 33 -7.70 -22.80 34.42
N ASP A 34 -8.20 -23.91 33.86
CA ASP A 34 -7.47 -24.74 32.90
C ASP A 34 -7.23 -23.96 31.58
N ASN A 35 -8.23 -23.20 31.14
CA ASN A 35 -8.12 -22.33 29.98
C ASN A 35 -7.10 -21.20 30.21
N ILE A 36 -7.07 -20.57 31.40
CA ILE A 36 -6.06 -19.59 31.77
C ILE A 36 -4.66 -20.21 31.74
N LEU A 37 -4.47 -21.39 32.34
CA LEU A 37 -3.19 -22.10 32.35
C LEU A 37 -2.70 -22.45 30.93
N SER A 38 -3.61 -22.85 30.05
CA SER A 38 -3.29 -23.13 28.65
C SER A 38 -2.94 -21.87 27.88
N THR A 39 -3.65 -20.76 28.15
CA THR A 39 -3.44 -19.46 27.50
C THR A 39 -2.14 -18.79 27.95
N GLU A 40 -1.72 -18.95 29.21
CA GLU A 40 -0.43 -18.45 29.71
C GLU A 40 0.74 -18.86 28.81
N LYS A 41 0.74 -20.10 28.32
CA LYS A 41 1.79 -20.64 27.44
C LYS A 41 1.82 -19.94 26.06
N LEU A 42 0.66 -19.50 25.58
CA LEU A 42 0.56 -18.79 24.29
C LEU A 42 1.01 -17.35 24.39
N PHE A 43 0.89 -16.74 25.58
CA PHE A 43 1.16 -15.33 25.82
C PHE A 43 2.48 -15.08 26.58
N ASP A 44 3.29 -16.12 26.79
CA ASP A 44 4.54 -16.06 27.57
C ASP A 44 4.31 -15.47 28.98
N LEU A 45 3.27 -15.93 29.65
CA LEU A 45 2.89 -15.51 31.00
C LEU A 45 3.04 -16.66 31.99
N LYS A 46 3.12 -16.32 33.27
CA LYS A 46 3.20 -17.31 34.34
C LYS A 46 2.52 -16.78 35.60
N PHE A 47 1.46 -17.49 36.04
CA PHE A 47 0.72 -17.19 37.27
C PHE A 47 0.76 -18.39 38.23
N SER A 48 0.67 -18.11 39.52
CA SER A 48 0.46 -19.14 40.53
C SER A 48 -1.00 -19.66 40.51
N PRO A 49 -1.29 -20.84 41.05
CA PRO A 49 -2.67 -21.33 41.18
C PRO A 49 -3.63 -20.34 41.86
N ALA A 50 -3.20 -19.71 42.95
CA ALA A 50 -3.99 -18.69 43.64
C ALA A 50 -4.28 -17.45 42.83
N GLN A 51 -3.32 -17.02 41.98
CA GLN A 51 -3.52 -15.91 41.03
C GLN A 51 -4.54 -16.29 39.95
N ARG A 52 -4.46 -17.51 39.40
CA ARG A 52 -5.48 -18.00 38.45
C ARG A 52 -6.88 -18.02 39.05
N ASP A 53 -7.02 -18.54 40.25
CA ASP A 53 -8.32 -18.59 40.97
C ASP A 53 -8.90 -17.18 41.14
N SER A 54 -8.06 -16.20 41.49
CA SER A 54 -8.52 -14.81 41.71
C SER A 54 -8.94 -14.11 40.40
N MET A 55 -8.52 -14.61 39.24
CA MET A 55 -8.85 -14.01 37.94
C MET A 55 -10.16 -14.55 37.33
N VAL A 56 -10.69 -15.66 37.81
CA VAL A 56 -11.81 -16.40 37.18
C VAL A 56 -13.02 -15.49 36.88
N ASP A 57 -13.49 -14.76 37.88
CA ASP A 57 -14.71 -13.94 37.74
C ASP A 57 -14.45 -12.74 36.82
N GLY A 58 -13.24 -12.17 36.84
CA GLY A 58 -12.82 -11.14 35.91
C GLY A 58 -12.81 -11.62 34.46
N ILE A 59 -12.27 -12.80 34.20
CA ILE A 59 -12.23 -13.41 32.85
C ILE A 59 -13.65 -13.75 32.37
N LYS A 60 -14.55 -14.26 33.22
CA LYS A 60 -15.96 -14.44 32.83
C LYS A 60 -16.60 -13.11 32.39
N SER A 61 -16.37 -12.05 33.16
CA SER A 61 -16.87 -10.71 32.81
C SER A 61 -16.31 -10.22 31.46
N TYR A 62 -15.02 -10.50 31.14
CA TYR A 62 -14.46 -10.16 29.83
C TYR A 62 -15.14 -10.93 28.69
N LEU A 63 -15.39 -12.24 28.87
CA LEU A 63 -16.09 -13.06 27.87
C LEU A 63 -17.48 -12.50 27.57
N ASP A 64 -18.21 -12.04 28.57
CA ASP A 64 -19.52 -11.44 28.36
C ASP A 64 -19.43 -10.09 27.64
N ARG A 65 -18.44 -9.24 27.98
CA ARG A 65 -18.18 -8.00 27.23
C ARG A 65 -17.79 -8.27 25.77
N TYR A 66 -17.00 -9.30 25.50
CA TYR A 66 -16.63 -9.67 24.11
C TYR A 66 -17.89 -10.06 23.32
N LYS A 67 -18.83 -10.83 23.93
CA LYS A 67 -20.11 -11.15 23.29
C LYS A 67 -20.91 -9.89 22.92
N GLU A 68 -20.94 -8.88 23.81
CA GLU A 68 -21.61 -7.61 23.52
C GLU A 68 -20.91 -6.84 22.39
N ILE A 69 -19.58 -6.75 22.42
CA ILE A 69 -18.80 -6.10 21.34
C ILE A 69 -19.04 -6.80 19.99
N HIS A 70 -19.12 -8.14 19.98
CA HIS A 70 -19.31 -8.92 18.75
C HIS A 70 -20.71 -8.77 18.12
N LYS A 71 -21.69 -8.17 18.84
CA LYS A 71 -23.00 -7.83 18.27
C LYS A 71 -22.94 -6.63 17.32
N TYR A 72 -21.90 -5.79 17.42
CA TYR A 72 -21.72 -4.65 16.54
C TYR A 72 -21.05 -5.10 15.24
N ASN A 73 -21.78 -4.96 14.15
CA ASN A 73 -21.23 -5.14 12.81
C ASN A 73 -20.81 -3.76 12.29
N LEU A 74 -19.52 -3.43 12.48
CA LEU A 74 -18.96 -2.14 12.05
C LEU A 74 -18.50 -2.23 10.60
N ASP A 75 -18.98 -1.31 9.77
CA ASP A 75 -18.50 -1.15 8.40
C ASP A 75 -17.01 -0.76 8.39
N ASN A 76 -16.28 -1.17 7.36
CA ASN A 76 -14.85 -0.88 7.21
C ASN A 76 -14.52 0.63 7.22
N SER A 77 -15.49 1.49 6.85
CA SER A 77 -15.36 2.95 6.90
C SER A 77 -15.33 3.54 8.31
N VAL A 78 -15.75 2.78 9.34
CA VAL A 78 -15.76 3.25 10.72
C VAL A 78 -14.36 3.11 11.32
N SER A 79 -13.64 4.23 11.39
CA SER A 79 -12.30 4.27 11.99
C SER A 79 -12.36 4.31 13.52
N PRO A 80 -11.30 3.80 14.20
CA PRO A 80 -11.21 3.93 15.65
C PRO A 80 -11.03 5.39 16.08
N SER A 81 -11.44 5.69 17.31
CA SER A 81 -11.39 7.06 17.86
C SER A 81 -9.99 7.55 18.26
N PHE A 82 -8.94 6.75 18.06
CA PHE A 82 -7.56 7.20 18.26
C PHE A 82 -6.96 7.75 16.97
N ILE A 83 -6.10 8.78 17.09
CA ILE A 83 -5.39 9.41 15.98
C ILE A 83 -3.91 9.06 16.10
N PHE A 84 -3.32 8.50 15.05
CA PHE A 84 -1.89 8.32 14.94
C PHE A 84 -1.26 9.57 14.29
N SER A 85 -0.26 10.15 14.93
CA SER A 85 0.61 11.15 14.32
C SER A 85 2.05 10.61 14.34
N PRO A 86 2.71 10.46 13.19
CA PRO A 86 4.10 10.04 13.14
C PRO A 86 5.05 11.14 13.58
N VAL A 87 4.58 12.40 13.57
CA VAL A 87 5.40 13.57 13.82
C VAL A 87 5.33 13.97 15.29
N PRO A 88 6.48 14.10 15.97
CA PRO A 88 6.51 14.62 17.34
C PRO A 88 5.94 16.02 17.45
N VAL A 89 5.26 16.32 18.56
CA VAL A 89 4.55 17.60 18.78
C VAL A 89 5.44 18.85 18.72
N TYR A 90 6.73 18.70 18.94
CA TYR A 90 7.70 19.81 18.87
C TYR A 90 8.30 20.03 17.48
N TYR A 91 7.98 19.20 16.51
CA TYR A 91 8.47 19.33 15.14
C TYR A 91 7.71 20.46 14.43
N GLN A 92 8.44 21.41 13.84
CA GLN A 92 7.86 22.57 13.17
C GLN A 92 8.08 22.48 11.67
N PHE A 93 7.04 22.78 10.91
CA PHE A 93 7.07 22.85 9.44
C PHE A 93 6.91 24.28 8.96
N GLY A 94 7.54 24.59 7.83
CA GLY A 94 7.24 25.82 7.10
C GLY A 94 5.77 25.82 6.63
N LYS A 95 5.13 26.99 6.65
CA LYS A 95 3.70 27.15 6.30
C LYS A 95 3.48 27.83 4.94
N ASP A 96 4.50 28.40 4.36
CA ASP A 96 4.38 29.19 3.14
C ASP A 96 4.34 28.30 1.90
N GLN A 97 3.23 28.32 1.17
CA GLN A 97 3.09 27.65 -0.11
C GLN A 97 3.62 28.56 -1.23
N ILE A 98 4.61 28.11 -1.95
CA ILE A 98 5.15 28.78 -3.14
C ILE A 98 4.41 28.25 -4.37
N LYS A 99 4.08 29.14 -5.32
CA LYS A 99 3.53 28.71 -6.61
C LYS A 99 4.55 27.89 -7.36
N ILE A 100 4.19 26.66 -7.72
CA ILE A 100 5.08 25.76 -8.45
C ILE A 100 5.18 26.18 -9.91
N ASP A 101 6.42 26.37 -10.40
CA ASP A 101 6.72 26.42 -11.82
C ASP A 101 7.13 25.00 -12.26
N TRP A 102 6.21 24.29 -12.89
CA TRP A 102 6.38 22.88 -13.26
C TRP A 102 7.47 22.65 -14.31
N ASN A 103 7.96 23.71 -14.97
CA ASN A 103 8.95 23.62 -16.04
C ASN A 103 8.56 22.55 -17.11
N LEU A 104 7.27 22.53 -17.47
CA LEU A 104 6.77 21.61 -18.48
C LEU A 104 7.50 21.80 -19.81
N PRO A 105 7.59 20.77 -20.69
CA PRO A 105 8.13 20.89 -22.02
C PRO A 105 7.50 22.07 -22.78
N LYS A 106 8.32 22.90 -23.44
CA LYS A 106 7.80 24.05 -24.21
C LYS A 106 6.99 23.59 -25.41
N GLU A 107 7.41 22.50 -26.02
CA GLU A 107 6.78 21.89 -27.17
C GLU A 107 6.93 20.36 -27.10
N VAL A 108 5.92 19.67 -27.58
CA VAL A 108 5.91 18.20 -27.77
C VAL A 108 5.48 17.94 -29.21
N VAL A 109 6.22 17.07 -29.89
CA VAL A 109 5.88 16.66 -31.24
C VAL A 109 4.79 15.60 -31.18
N MET A 110 3.72 15.79 -31.95
CA MET A 110 2.67 14.79 -32.09
C MET A 110 3.19 13.64 -32.96
N PRO A 111 3.15 12.38 -32.49
CA PRO A 111 3.54 11.25 -33.33
C PRO A 111 2.52 11.01 -34.46
N GLU A 112 2.91 10.21 -35.46
CA GLU A 112 2.04 9.87 -36.59
C GLU A 112 0.73 9.18 -36.18
N LYS A 113 0.80 8.32 -35.16
CA LYS A 113 -0.35 7.60 -34.62
C LYS A 113 -0.54 7.93 -33.15
N ALA A 114 -1.77 8.25 -32.74
CA ALA A 114 -2.12 8.56 -31.36
C ALA A 114 -1.73 7.41 -30.38
N GLU A 115 -1.75 6.15 -30.82
CA GLU A 115 -1.36 5.01 -29.98
C GLU A 115 0.07 5.09 -29.47
N GLN A 116 0.97 5.74 -30.20
CA GLN A 116 2.37 5.97 -29.78
C GLN A 116 2.49 6.86 -28.53
N LEU A 117 1.42 7.58 -28.17
CA LEU A 117 1.35 8.39 -26.94
C LEU A 117 1.10 7.53 -25.68
N CYS A 118 0.83 6.24 -25.81
CA CYS A 118 0.47 5.38 -24.69
C CYS A 118 1.52 5.33 -23.58
N PHE A 119 2.79 5.61 -23.92
CA PHE A 119 3.91 5.68 -22.98
C PHE A 119 4.42 7.12 -22.71
N SER A 120 3.77 8.13 -23.26
CA SER A 120 4.14 9.53 -22.98
C SER A 120 3.91 9.86 -21.50
N SER A 121 4.75 10.75 -20.97
CA SER A 121 4.59 11.28 -19.61
C SER A 121 3.32 12.14 -19.50
N VAL A 122 2.80 12.29 -18.29
CA VAL A 122 1.69 13.21 -18.00
C VAL A 122 2.05 14.63 -18.41
N ALA A 123 3.30 15.04 -18.16
CA ALA A 123 3.81 16.35 -18.56
C ALA A 123 3.72 16.57 -20.08
N GLU A 124 4.12 15.59 -20.90
CA GLU A 124 4.03 15.68 -22.38
C GLU A 124 2.57 15.68 -22.85
N LEU A 125 1.73 14.78 -22.33
CA LEU A 125 0.30 14.71 -22.64
C LEU A 125 -0.41 16.03 -22.30
N SER A 126 -0.07 16.63 -21.17
CA SER A 126 -0.59 17.93 -20.72
C SER A 126 -0.32 19.05 -21.74
N VAL A 127 0.91 19.09 -22.30
CA VAL A 127 1.29 20.06 -23.33
C VAL A 127 0.52 19.83 -24.63
N LEU A 128 0.38 18.58 -25.06
CA LEU A 128 -0.37 18.22 -26.28
C LEU A 128 -1.85 18.61 -26.17
N ILE A 129 -2.50 18.30 -25.04
CA ILE A 129 -3.89 18.67 -24.78
C ILE A 129 -4.06 20.19 -24.71
N LYS A 130 -3.23 20.88 -23.93
CA LYS A 130 -3.29 22.34 -23.78
C LYS A 130 -3.10 23.06 -25.11
N SER A 131 -2.20 22.56 -25.97
CA SER A 131 -1.96 23.10 -27.30
C SER A 131 -2.96 22.62 -28.37
N LYS A 132 -3.95 21.81 -27.98
CA LYS A 132 -4.98 21.24 -28.86
C LYS A 132 -4.41 20.38 -30.00
N LYS A 133 -3.21 19.80 -29.83
CA LYS A 133 -2.61 18.85 -30.76
C LYS A 133 -3.27 17.47 -30.70
N ILE A 134 -3.88 17.13 -29.55
CA ILE A 134 -4.78 15.99 -29.35
C ILE A 134 -5.92 16.45 -28.44
N SER A 135 -7.12 15.90 -28.63
CA SER A 135 -8.23 16.08 -27.71
C SER A 135 -8.18 15.10 -26.56
N SER A 136 -8.76 15.47 -25.40
CA SER A 136 -8.94 14.55 -24.28
C SER A 136 -9.77 13.33 -24.69
N LEU A 137 -10.78 13.52 -25.55
CA LEU A 137 -11.61 12.43 -26.04
C LEU A 137 -10.84 11.42 -26.88
N GLU A 138 -9.97 11.87 -27.80
CA GLU A 138 -9.12 10.99 -28.62
C GLU A 138 -8.14 10.22 -27.75
N LEU A 139 -7.49 10.89 -26.80
CA LEU A 139 -6.55 10.26 -25.87
C LEU A 139 -7.24 9.25 -24.97
N THR A 140 -8.45 9.58 -24.47
CA THR A 140 -9.26 8.69 -23.62
C THR A 140 -9.69 7.43 -24.37
N LYS A 141 -10.16 7.58 -25.61
CA LYS A 141 -10.54 6.44 -26.46
C LYS A 141 -9.35 5.51 -26.72
N MET A 142 -8.19 6.08 -27.04
CA MET A 142 -6.98 5.29 -27.23
C MET A 142 -6.65 4.40 -26.01
N TYR A 143 -6.73 4.94 -24.79
CA TYR A 143 -6.51 4.16 -23.58
C TYR A 143 -7.62 3.13 -23.32
N ILE A 144 -8.89 3.45 -23.59
CA ILE A 144 -10.00 2.49 -23.48
C ILE A 144 -9.78 1.32 -24.43
N ASP A 145 -9.42 1.58 -25.69
CA ASP A 145 -9.15 0.54 -26.67
C ASP A 145 -7.98 -0.35 -26.25
N ARG A 146 -6.92 0.22 -25.71
CA ARG A 146 -5.78 -0.52 -25.16
C ARG A 146 -6.17 -1.37 -23.95
N LEU A 147 -6.97 -0.84 -23.02
CA LEU A 147 -7.50 -1.61 -21.90
C LEU A 147 -8.30 -2.81 -22.38
N LYS A 148 -9.24 -2.63 -23.31
CA LYS A 148 -10.03 -3.73 -23.89
C LYS A 148 -9.17 -4.79 -24.61
N LYS A 149 -8.11 -4.34 -25.29
CA LYS A 149 -7.19 -5.22 -26.04
C LYS A 149 -6.32 -6.09 -25.14
N TYR A 150 -5.79 -5.52 -24.06
CA TYR A 150 -4.73 -6.15 -23.29
C TYR A 150 -5.17 -6.68 -21.91
N ASP A 151 -6.30 -6.22 -21.35
CA ASP A 151 -6.79 -6.75 -20.09
C ASP A 151 -7.09 -8.25 -20.07
N PRO A 152 -7.59 -8.88 -21.16
CA PRO A 152 -7.76 -10.34 -21.19
C PRO A 152 -6.50 -11.14 -20.88
N GLU A 153 -5.33 -10.55 -21.08
CA GLU A 153 -4.04 -11.15 -20.73
C GLU A 153 -3.52 -10.71 -19.36
N LEU A 154 -3.68 -9.43 -19.02
CA LEU A 154 -3.10 -8.87 -17.79
C LEU A 154 -3.98 -9.06 -16.55
N HIS A 155 -5.28 -9.23 -16.73
CA HIS A 155 -6.26 -9.33 -15.63
C HIS A 155 -6.12 -8.20 -14.62
N CYS A 156 -5.95 -6.97 -15.12
CA CYS A 156 -5.70 -5.80 -14.30
C CYS A 156 -6.93 -4.91 -14.08
N VAL A 157 -8.05 -5.17 -14.77
CA VAL A 157 -9.27 -4.36 -14.72
C VAL A 157 -10.37 -5.02 -13.88
N ILE A 158 -10.89 -4.31 -12.89
CA ILE A 158 -12.13 -4.69 -12.18
C ILE A 158 -13.34 -4.02 -12.82
N THR A 159 -13.26 -2.70 -13.07
CA THR A 159 -14.36 -1.94 -13.65
C THR A 159 -13.84 -0.95 -14.68
N LEU A 160 -14.22 -1.11 -15.94
CA LEU A 160 -14.01 -0.12 -16.99
C LEU A 160 -15.14 0.92 -16.93
N LEU A 161 -14.79 2.20 -16.86
CA LEU A 161 -15.72 3.33 -16.66
C LEU A 161 -15.94 4.12 -17.97
N GLU A 162 -16.15 3.40 -19.08
CA GLU A 162 -16.13 3.95 -20.44
C GLU A 162 -17.05 5.16 -20.62
N ASP A 163 -18.36 5.04 -20.29
CA ASP A 163 -19.32 6.13 -20.47
C ASP A 163 -18.97 7.36 -19.63
N ARG A 164 -18.53 7.13 -18.38
CA ARG A 164 -18.08 8.20 -17.50
C ARG A 164 -16.85 8.91 -18.08
N ALA A 165 -15.87 8.15 -18.52
CA ALA A 165 -14.62 8.65 -19.09
C ALA A 165 -14.86 9.48 -20.36
N ILE A 166 -15.70 8.97 -21.27
CA ILE A 166 -16.08 9.69 -22.50
C ILE A 166 -16.77 11.03 -22.17
N ASN A 167 -17.69 11.03 -21.21
CA ASN A 167 -18.38 12.25 -20.81
C ASN A 167 -17.45 13.28 -20.16
N GLN A 168 -16.52 12.82 -19.28
CA GLN A 168 -15.52 13.70 -18.69
C GLN A 168 -14.56 14.25 -19.73
N ALA A 169 -14.09 13.43 -20.68
CA ALA A 169 -13.19 13.85 -21.74
C ALA A 169 -13.82 14.90 -22.67
N LYS A 170 -15.09 14.70 -23.08
CA LYS A 170 -15.86 15.70 -23.85
C LYS A 170 -15.97 17.03 -23.11
N LYS A 171 -16.26 16.97 -21.78
CA LYS A 171 -16.32 18.19 -20.95
C LYS A 171 -14.98 18.90 -20.88
N ALA A 172 -13.88 18.17 -20.72
CA ALA A 172 -12.54 18.73 -20.73
C ALA A 172 -12.21 19.43 -22.07
N ASP A 173 -12.54 18.80 -23.20
CA ASP A 173 -12.35 19.40 -24.54
C ASP A 173 -13.20 20.66 -24.71
N GLU A 174 -14.44 20.67 -24.26
CA GLU A 174 -15.31 21.84 -24.29
C GLU A 174 -14.72 23.01 -23.46
N GLU A 175 -14.28 22.73 -22.23
CA GLU A 175 -13.67 23.73 -21.34
C GLU A 175 -12.39 24.31 -21.98
N ILE A 176 -11.49 23.44 -22.47
CA ILE A 176 -10.23 23.87 -23.13
C ILE A 176 -10.51 24.68 -24.40
N SER A 177 -11.56 24.32 -25.17
CA SER A 177 -11.95 25.09 -26.37
C SER A 177 -12.36 26.52 -26.04
N LYS A 178 -13.00 26.70 -24.86
CA LYS A 178 -13.41 28.01 -24.31
C LYS A 178 -12.29 28.75 -23.58
N GLY A 179 -11.06 28.23 -23.58
CA GLY A 179 -9.91 28.83 -22.90
C GLY A 179 -9.81 28.54 -21.40
N ILE A 180 -10.67 27.66 -20.86
CA ILE A 180 -10.62 27.22 -19.46
C ILE A 180 -9.62 26.07 -19.36
N TYR A 181 -8.49 26.32 -18.69
CA TYR A 181 -7.47 25.28 -18.43
C TYR A 181 -7.21 25.17 -16.94
N ARG A 182 -7.55 24.01 -16.36
CA ARG A 182 -7.53 23.77 -14.90
C ARG A 182 -6.12 23.41 -14.38
N GLY A 183 -5.19 23.05 -15.25
CA GLY A 183 -3.83 22.66 -14.89
C GLY A 183 -3.34 21.42 -15.63
N PRO A 184 -2.14 20.90 -15.28
CA PRO A 184 -1.50 19.83 -16.04
C PRO A 184 -2.27 18.51 -16.12
N LEU A 185 -3.22 18.26 -15.22
CA LEU A 185 -4.04 17.02 -15.25
C LEU A 185 -5.35 17.20 -16.04
N HIS A 186 -5.64 18.40 -16.56
CA HIS A 186 -6.89 18.66 -17.29
C HIS A 186 -6.98 17.84 -18.58
N GLY A 187 -7.97 16.96 -18.67
CA GLY A 187 -8.18 16.06 -19.79
C GLY A 187 -7.30 14.80 -19.80
N ILE A 188 -6.49 14.57 -18.77
CA ILE A 188 -5.57 13.41 -18.68
C ILE A 188 -6.31 12.16 -18.17
N PRO A 189 -6.29 11.03 -18.92
CA PRO A 189 -6.88 9.76 -18.48
C PRO A 189 -6.08 9.10 -17.36
N TYR A 190 -6.79 8.63 -16.31
CA TYR A 190 -6.17 7.94 -15.19
C TYR A 190 -7.00 6.75 -14.68
N GLY A 191 -6.35 5.90 -13.86
CA GLY A 191 -6.99 4.80 -13.19
C GLY A 191 -6.79 4.84 -11.67
N VAL A 192 -7.64 4.15 -10.94
CA VAL A 192 -7.52 4.01 -9.48
C VAL A 192 -7.58 2.55 -9.06
N LYS A 193 -6.85 2.22 -8.00
CA LYS A 193 -6.99 0.92 -7.32
C LYS A 193 -8.43 0.77 -6.78
N ASP A 194 -9.04 -0.41 -6.94
CA ASP A 194 -10.45 -0.65 -6.56
C ASP A 194 -10.68 -0.78 -5.05
N LEU A 195 -9.89 -0.06 -4.28
CA LEU A 195 -10.14 0.23 -2.87
C LEU A 195 -10.52 1.71 -2.62
N LEU A 196 -10.66 2.51 -3.69
CA LEU A 196 -11.18 3.87 -3.63
C LEU A 196 -12.66 3.87 -4.05
N ALA A 197 -13.52 4.39 -3.18
CA ALA A 197 -14.95 4.51 -3.42
C ALA A 197 -15.27 5.48 -4.56
N LEU A 198 -16.14 5.06 -5.44
CA LEU A 198 -16.78 5.91 -6.46
C LEU A 198 -18.28 5.67 -6.39
N LYS A 199 -19.05 6.68 -6.02
CA LYS A 199 -20.51 6.57 -5.88
C LYS A 199 -21.15 6.00 -7.13
N GLY A 200 -21.99 4.98 -6.95
CA GLY A 200 -22.76 4.33 -8.02
C GLY A 200 -21.99 3.25 -8.80
N TYR A 201 -20.73 2.95 -8.44
CA TYR A 201 -19.91 1.92 -9.10
C TYR A 201 -19.41 0.87 -8.11
N PRO A 202 -19.11 -0.36 -8.57
CA PRO A 202 -18.59 -1.41 -7.70
C PRO A 202 -17.37 -0.99 -6.87
N PHE A 203 -17.32 -1.46 -5.61
CA PHE A 203 -16.27 -1.18 -4.64
C PHE A 203 -15.89 -2.49 -3.96
N THR A 204 -15.02 -3.28 -4.62
CA THR A 204 -14.94 -4.72 -4.39
C THR A 204 -13.80 -5.15 -3.47
N PHE A 205 -12.80 -4.29 -3.23
CA PHE A 205 -11.58 -4.64 -2.49
C PHE A 205 -10.84 -5.87 -3.09
N GLY A 206 -11.09 -6.21 -4.36
CA GLY A 206 -10.59 -7.42 -5.01
C GLY A 206 -11.20 -8.73 -4.50
N SER A 207 -12.24 -8.68 -3.66
CA SER A 207 -12.87 -9.83 -3.01
C SER A 207 -14.26 -10.13 -3.54
N LYS A 208 -14.56 -11.42 -3.70
CA LYS A 208 -15.92 -11.90 -4.04
C LYS A 208 -16.95 -11.47 -3.01
N ILE A 209 -16.55 -11.32 -1.75
CA ILE A 209 -17.43 -10.99 -0.63
C ILE A 209 -18.05 -9.60 -0.84
N TYR A 210 -17.28 -8.67 -1.40
CA TYR A 210 -17.67 -7.28 -1.63
C TYR A 210 -18.00 -6.96 -3.10
N LYS A 211 -18.06 -7.97 -3.98
CA LYS A 211 -18.21 -7.79 -5.44
C LYS A 211 -19.40 -6.90 -5.83
N ASN A 212 -20.49 -6.96 -5.09
CA ASN A 212 -21.73 -6.22 -5.37
C ASN A 212 -21.90 -4.97 -4.46
N GLN A 213 -20.87 -4.60 -3.70
CA GLN A 213 -20.93 -3.42 -2.84
C GLN A 213 -20.86 -2.16 -3.71
N ILE A 214 -21.83 -1.25 -3.51
CA ILE A 214 -21.90 0.06 -4.16
C ILE A 214 -21.80 1.13 -3.07
N PRO A 215 -20.78 1.99 -3.08
CA PRO A 215 -20.64 3.04 -2.08
C PRO A 215 -21.55 4.22 -2.36
N GLU A 216 -21.99 4.90 -1.29
CA GLU A 216 -22.79 6.13 -1.37
C GLU A 216 -21.95 7.40 -1.49
N ILE A 217 -20.62 7.27 -1.34
CA ILE A 217 -19.67 8.38 -1.40
C ILE A 217 -18.65 8.19 -2.52
N THR A 218 -18.03 9.29 -2.93
CA THR A 218 -16.84 9.29 -3.77
C THR A 218 -15.64 9.73 -2.93
N SER A 219 -14.53 8.97 -3.01
CA SER A 219 -13.30 9.31 -2.31
C SER A 219 -12.80 10.72 -2.67
N PRO A 220 -12.38 11.56 -1.69
CA PRO A 220 -11.82 12.88 -1.94
C PRO A 220 -10.63 12.89 -2.92
N VAL A 221 -9.89 11.81 -3.01
CA VAL A 221 -8.82 11.65 -4.02
C VAL A 221 -9.40 11.72 -5.43
N ILE A 222 -10.51 11.01 -5.69
CA ILE A 222 -11.20 11.06 -6.99
C ILE A 222 -11.84 12.43 -7.20
N GLN A 223 -12.46 13.02 -6.16
CA GLN A 223 -13.08 14.34 -6.26
C GLN A 223 -12.07 15.43 -6.67
N LYS A 224 -10.89 15.45 -6.01
CA LYS A 224 -9.81 16.40 -6.33
C LYS A 224 -9.29 16.23 -7.77
N LEU A 225 -9.16 14.98 -8.24
CA LEU A 225 -8.77 14.70 -9.62
C LEU A 225 -9.87 15.12 -10.63
N ASP A 226 -11.15 14.91 -10.30
CA ASP A 226 -12.29 15.40 -11.09
C ASP A 226 -12.31 16.94 -11.15
N GLU A 227 -12.04 17.61 -10.03
CA GLU A 227 -11.94 19.08 -9.95
C GLU A 227 -10.75 19.62 -10.77
N ALA A 228 -9.65 18.89 -10.84
CA ALA A 228 -8.52 19.18 -11.71
C ALA A 228 -8.82 18.90 -13.20
N GLY A 229 -9.98 18.29 -13.50
CA GLY A 229 -10.40 17.95 -14.86
C GLY A 229 -9.77 16.67 -15.41
N ALA A 230 -9.17 15.82 -14.57
CA ALA A 230 -8.66 14.52 -14.98
C ALA A 230 -9.81 13.54 -15.30
N VAL A 231 -9.55 12.55 -16.16
CA VAL A 231 -10.56 11.64 -16.70
C VAL A 231 -10.37 10.25 -16.08
N LEU A 232 -11.28 9.83 -15.19
CA LEU A 232 -11.22 8.50 -14.58
C LEU A 232 -11.77 7.45 -15.53
N VAL A 233 -10.88 6.57 -16.02
CA VAL A 233 -11.18 5.56 -17.04
C VAL A 233 -11.44 4.18 -16.44
N VAL A 234 -10.75 3.82 -15.35
CA VAL A 234 -10.71 2.43 -14.88
C VAL A 234 -10.51 2.33 -13.38
N LYS A 235 -11.17 1.35 -12.76
CA LYS A 235 -10.83 0.84 -11.43
C LYS A 235 -10.03 -0.44 -11.60
N PHE A 236 -8.77 -0.39 -11.21
CA PHE A 236 -7.79 -1.46 -11.37
C PHE A 236 -7.89 -2.51 -10.28
N SER A 237 -7.47 -3.73 -10.61
CA SER A 237 -7.36 -4.84 -9.68
C SER A 237 -6.37 -4.54 -8.55
N LEU A 238 -6.61 -5.23 -7.45
CA LEU A 238 -5.71 -5.30 -6.31
C LEU A 238 -5.75 -6.70 -5.76
N GLY A 239 -4.68 -7.15 -5.13
CA GLY A 239 -4.73 -8.39 -4.37
C GLY A 239 -5.83 -8.32 -3.32
N GLU A 240 -6.55 -9.42 -3.11
CA GLU A 240 -7.74 -9.46 -2.28
C GLU A 240 -7.49 -8.86 -0.89
N LEU A 241 -8.31 -7.87 -0.48
CA LEU A 241 -8.16 -7.08 0.74
C LEU A 241 -6.73 -6.50 0.91
N ALA A 242 -6.15 -6.04 -0.20
CA ALA A 242 -4.82 -5.43 -0.26
C ALA A 242 -3.64 -6.36 0.12
N MET A 243 -3.71 -7.66 -0.24
CA MET A 243 -2.61 -8.62 -0.13
C MET A 243 -2.25 -9.23 -1.48
N ASP A 244 -0.95 -9.23 -1.81
CA ASP A 244 -0.42 -9.82 -3.06
C ASP A 244 -1.09 -9.25 -4.33
N ASP A 245 -1.20 -10.05 -5.39
CA ASP A 245 -1.73 -9.69 -6.71
C ASP A 245 -2.87 -10.59 -7.21
N THR A 246 -3.37 -11.48 -6.34
CA THR A 246 -4.47 -12.39 -6.64
C THR A 246 -5.79 -11.85 -6.10
N TRP A 247 -6.80 -11.76 -6.95
CA TRP A 247 -8.13 -11.27 -6.66
C TRP A 247 -9.21 -12.20 -7.24
N PHE A 248 -10.48 -11.91 -7.06
CA PHE A 248 -11.55 -12.82 -7.55
C PHE A 248 -11.57 -13.02 -9.08
N GLY A 249 -10.92 -12.16 -9.86
CA GLY A 249 -10.73 -12.30 -11.31
C GLY A 249 -9.47 -13.06 -11.70
N GLY A 250 -8.67 -13.53 -10.73
CA GLY A 250 -7.44 -14.27 -10.97
C GLY A 250 -6.17 -13.50 -10.56
N LEU A 251 -5.05 -13.92 -11.12
CA LEU A 251 -3.74 -13.29 -10.91
C LEU A 251 -3.57 -12.10 -11.86
N THR A 252 -3.28 -10.92 -11.32
CA THR A 252 -2.85 -9.77 -12.14
C THR A 252 -1.44 -10.03 -12.66
N ARG A 253 -1.25 -9.95 -13.96
CA ARG A 253 -0.02 -10.32 -14.65
C ARG A 253 0.98 -9.17 -14.74
N ASN A 254 2.27 -9.54 -14.77
CA ASN A 254 3.36 -8.61 -15.01
C ASN A 254 3.54 -8.36 -16.51
N PRO A 255 3.53 -7.11 -17.01
CA PRO A 255 3.67 -6.83 -18.44
C PRO A 255 5.01 -7.23 -19.05
N TRP A 256 6.09 -7.31 -18.26
CA TRP A 256 7.41 -7.74 -18.72
C TRP A 256 7.52 -9.27 -18.87
N ASN A 257 6.69 -10.01 -18.12
CA ASN A 257 6.57 -11.46 -18.22
C ASN A 257 5.17 -11.87 -17.75
N THR A 258 4.26 -12.11 -18.68
CA THR A 258 2.85 -12.41 -18.39
C THR A 258 2.62 -13.81 -17.79
N GLU A 259 3.66 -14.63 -17.63
CA GLU A 259 3.58 -15.85 -16.83
C GLU A 259 3.71 -15.59 -15.34
N LYS A 260 4.27 -14.42 -14.95
CA LYS A 260 4.46 -13.99 -13.57
C LYS A 260 3.37 -13.01 -13.13
N GLY A 261 3.17 -12.90 -11.82
CA GLY A 261 2.34 -11.88 -11.20
C GLY A 261 3.00 -10.51 -11.19
N SER A 262 2.18 -9.46 -11.07
CA SER A 262 2.62 -8.07 -10.98
C SER A 262 3.12 -7.68 -9.61
N SER A 263 3.12 -8.60 -8.64
CA SER A 263 3.17 -8.24 -7.23
C SER A 263 2.04 -7.27 -6.84
N GLY A 264 1.96 -6.90 -5.56
CA GLY A 264 0.84 -6.10 -5.07
C GLY A 264 1.12 -5.35 -3.76
N SER A 265 0.06 -4.81 -3.25
CA SER A 265 -1.36 -4.99 -3.60
C SER A 265 -1.90 -3.99 -4.64
N SER A 266 -1.17 -2.95 -5.06
CA SER A 266 -1.58 -2.07 -6.16
C SER A 266 -1.28 -2.71 -7.53
N ALA A 267 -1.70 -3.97 -7.68
CA ALA A 267 -1.36 -4.89 -8.76
C ALA A 267 -1.73 -4.34 -10.14
N GLY A 268 -3.02 -4.08 -10.38
CA GLY A 268 -3.50 -3.56 -11.65
C GLY A 268 -3.07 -2.12 -11.91
N SER A 269 -2.92 -1.30 -10.86
CA SER A 269 -2.40 0.07 -11.01
C SER A 269 -0.99 0.08 -11.61
N ALA A 270 -0.08 -0.76 -11.10
CA ALA A 270 1.29 -0.85 -11.62
C ALA A 270 1.33 -1.53 -12.98
N SER A 271 0.63 -2.68 -13.15
CA SER A 271 0.58 -3.43 -14.39
C SER A 271 0.02 -2.59 -15.54
N GLY A 272 -1.15 -1.94 -15.36
CA GLY A 272 -1.78 -1.11 -16.37
C GLY A 272 -0.94 0.12 -16.76
N THR A 273 -0.28 0.77 -15.77
CA THR A 273 0.63 1.90 -16.05
C THR A 273 1.86 1.44 -16.82
N SER A 274 2.46 0.30 -16.46
CA SER A 274 3.62 -0.29 -17.13
C SER A 274 3.34 -0.68 -18.57
N ALA A 275 2.17 -1.27 -18.84
CA ALA A 275 1.75 -1.70 -20.17
C ALA A 275 1.24 -0.54 -21.07
N GLY A 276 1.30 0.71 -20.60
CA GLY A 276 0.77 1.85 -21.36
C GLY A 276 -0.73 1.80 -21.58
N LEU A 277 -1.50 1.26 -20.61
CA LEU A 277 -2.96 1.19 -20.67
C LEU A 277 -3.64 2.41 -20.04
N ILE A 278 -2.84 3.28 -19.41
CA ILE A 278 -3.29 4.52 -18.77
C ILE A 278 -2.12 5.50 -18.64
N ALA A 279 -2.42 6.80 -18.50
CA ALA A 279 -1.37 7.82 -18.32
C ALA A 279 -0.71 7.72 -16.93
N PHE A 280 -1.51 7.59 -15.88
CA PHE A 280 -1.07 7.36 -14.51
C PHE A 280 -2.15 6.62 -13.72
N SER A 281 -1.79 6.10 -12.57
CA SER A 281 -2.75 5.47 -11.66
C SER A 281 -2.52 5.85 -10.19
N ILE A 282 -3.54 5.62 -9.37
CA ILE A 282 -3.49 5.79 -7.92
C ILE A 282 -3.44 4.41 -7.28
N GLY A 283 -2.45 4.20 -6.42
CA GLY A 283 -2.28 3.02 -5.58
C GLY A 283 -2.41 3.34 -4.09
N SER A 284 -2.20 2.33 -3.26
CA SER A 284 -2.12 2.47 -1.81
C SER A 284 -1.03 1.59 -1.24
N GLU A 285 -0.52 1.96 -0.09
CA GLU A 285 0.46 1.17 0.64
C GLU A 285 0.22 1.18 2.14
N THR A 286 0.19 -0.01 2.72
CA THR A 286 0.30 -0.26 4.16
C THR A 286 1.72 -0.69 4.49
N TRP A 287 2.21 -1.71 3.75
CA TRP A 287 3.58 -2.20 3.79
C TRP A 287 3.97 -2.78 2.43
N GLY A 288 4.59 -1.98 1.58
CA GLY A 288 5.12 -2.41 0.28
C GLY A 288 4.17 -2.38 -0.91
N SER A 289 2.90 -1.98 -0.74
CA SER A 289 1.87 -2.15 -1.78
C SER A 289 1.90 -1.09 -2.90
N ILE A 290 2.75 -0.08 -2.85
CA ILE A 290 3.17 0.77 -3.97
C ILE A 290 4.59 0.34 -4.40
N VAL A 291 5.46 0.15 -3.41
CA VAL A 291 6.88 -0.20 -3.59
C VAL A 291 7.05 -1.45 -4.44
N SER A 292 6.42 -2.55 -4.03
CA SER A 292 6.63 -3.86 -4.65
C SER A 292 6.11 -3.94 -6.09
N PRO A 293 4.84 -3.62 -6.39
CA PRO A 293 4.34 -3.69 -7.76
C PRO A 293 5.00 -2.65 -8.68
N SER A 294 5.34 -1.45 -8.20
CA SER A 294 6.08 -0.47 -9.00
C SER A 294 7.45 -0.99 -9.39
N THR A 295 8.16 -1.66 -8.47
CA THR A 295 9.47 -2.26 -8.72
C THR A 295 9.41 -3.31 -9.83
N VAL A 296 8.57 -4.34 -9.66
CA VAL A 296 8.57 -5.47 -10.59
C VAL A 296 7.89 -5.17 -11.92
N CYS A 297 7.03 -4.15 -11.98
CA CYS A 297 6.44 -3.66 -13.22
C CYS A 297 7.25 -2.54 -13.89
N GLY A 298 8.35 -2.05 -13.27
CA GLY A 298 9.24 -1.07 -13.89
C GLY A 298 8.62 0.32 -14.04
N VAL A 299 7.81 0.74 -13.08
CA VAL A 299 7.20 2.08 -13.03
C VAL A 299 7.65 2.85 -11.80
N THR A 300 7.45 4.16 -11.79
CA THR A 300 7.78 5.03 -10.67
C THR A 300 6.59 5.07 -9.71
N GLY A 301 6.83 4.81 -8.43
CA GLY A 301 5.82 4.88 -7.38
C GLY A 301 6.20 5.87 -6.30
N LEU A 302 5.29 6.76 -5.92
CA LEU A 302 5.45 7.62 -4.76
C LEU A 302 4.52 7.12 -3.64
N ARG A 303 5.10 6.75 -2.52
CA ARG A 303 4.41 6.61 -1.25
C ARG A 303 4.59 7.91 -0.47
N PRO A 304 3.57 8.76 -0.35
CA PRO A 304 3.68 10.00 0.41
C PRO A 304 3.83 9.76 1.92
N THR A 305 4.17 10.79 2.66
CA THR A 305 4.11 10.81 4.12
C THR A 305 2.70 10.41 4.60
N TYR A 306 2.63 9.64 5.68
CA TYR A 306 1.36 9.32 6.33
C TYR A 306 0.63 10.60 6.76
N GLY A 307 -0.66 10.67 6.49
CA GLY A 307 -1.46 11.87 6.75
C GLY A 307 -1.32 12.97 5.68
N ARG A 308 -0.75 12.68 4.51
CA ARG A 308 -0.58 13.64 3.41
C ARG A 308 -1.72 13.62 2.40
N VAL A 309 -2.28 12.44 2.15
CA VAL A 309 -3.39 12.20 1.22
C VAL A 309 -4.55 11.56 1.96
N SER A 310 -5.77 12.02 1.69
CA SER A 310 -6.98 11.54 2.33
C SER A 310 -7.22 10.05 2.09
N ARG A 311 -7.63 9.35 3.15
CA ARG A 311 -8.09 7.96 3.12
C ARG A 311 -9.61 7.84 3.25
N THR A 312 -10.32 8.96 3.32
CA THR A 312 -11.79 8.96 3.31
C THR A 312 -12.31 8.24 2.07
N GLY A 313 -13.24 7.32 2.26
CA GLY A 313 -13.75 6.50 1.17
C GLY A 313 -12.73 5.52 0.57
N ALA A 314 -11.62 5.25 1.26
CA ALA A 314 -10.74 4.14 0.95
C ALA A 314 -11.00 2.97 1.90
N MET A 315 -10.85 1.72 1.41
CA MET A 315 -10.82 0.55 2.27
C MET A 315 -9.69 0.69 3.30
N ALA A 316 -10.02 0.59 4.58
CA ALA A 316 -9.03 0.54 5.63
C ALA A 316 -8.47 -0.88 5.75
N LEU A 317 -7.14 -1.00 5.78
CA LEU A 317 -6.42 -2.20 6.18
C LEU A 317 -5.73 -1.95 7.54
N SER A 318 -5.03 -0.82 7.65
CA SER A 318 -4.41 -0.37 8.89
C SER A 318 -4.60 1.15 9.04
N TRP A 319 -5.36 1.55 10.04
CA TRP A 319 -5.63 2.99 10.28
C TRP A 319 -4.37 3.79 10.59
N THR A 320 -3.31 3.13 11.07
CA THR A 320 -2.06 3.82 11.44
C THR A 320 -0.93 3.65 10.42
N MET A 321 -1.16 2.90 9.33
CA MET A 321 -0.11 2.66 8.32
C MET A 321 -0.56 2.92 6.87
N ASP A 322 -1.86 2.96 6.55
CA ASP A 322 -2.34 3.14 5.18
C ASP A 322 -2.00 4.51 4.60
N LYS A 323 -1.51 4.52 3.38
CA LYS A 323 -1.17 5.70 2.58
C LYS A 323 -1.63 5.51 1.14
N ILE A 324 -2.03 6.59 0.48
CA ILE A 324 -2.45 6.61 -0.92
C ILE A 324 -1.44 7.44 -1.70
N GLY A 325 -1.03 6.98 -2.87
CA GLY A 325 -0.06 7.67 -3.69
C GLY A 325 -0.11 7.32 -5.17
N PRO A 326 0.53 8.15 -6.01
CA PRO A 326 0.56 7.95 -7.46
C PRO A 326 1.56 6.88 -7.88
N ILE A 327 1.19 6.17 -8.97
CA ILE A 327 2.05 5.27 -9.73
C ILE A 327 2.06 5.80 -11.16
N CYS A 328 3.23 6.24 -11.61
CA CYS A 328 3.43 6.97 -12.85
C CYS A 328 4.64 6.42 -13.62
N ARG A 329 4.90 6.95 -14.82
CA ARG A 329 6.13 6.64 -15.55
C ARG A 329 7.33 7.43 -15.03
N THR A 330 7.11 8.67 -14.61
CA THR A 330 8.19 9.55 -14.16
C THR A 330 7.95 10.12 -12.75
N ALA A 331 9.03 10.51 -12.08
CA ALA A 331 8.96 11.19 -10.80
C ALA A 331 8.29 12.57 -10.91
N GLU A 332 8.44 13.26 -12.04
CA GLU A 332 7.76 14.52 -12.32
C GLU A 332 6.25 14.33 -12.45
N ASP A 333 5.81 13.26 -13.10
CA ASP A 333 4.39 12.91 -13.16
C ASP A 333 3.84 12.61 -11.76
N CYS A 334 4.61 11.89 -10.92
CA CYS A 334 4.23 11.69 -9.52
C CYS A 334 4.08 13.01 -8.77
N ALA A 335 4.94 14.01 -9.02
CA ALA A 335 4.84 15.33 -8.41
C ALA A 335 3.57 16.08 -8.85
N LEU A 336 3.25 16.06 -10.16
CA LEU A 336 2.03 16.67 -10.72
C LEU A 336 0.76 16.06 -10.10
N VAL A 337 0.69 14.74 -10.02
CA VAL A 337 -0.46 14.03 -9.45
C VAL A 337 -0.56 14.26 -7.94
N PHE A 338 0.57 14.16 -7.23
CA PHE A 338 0.62 14.36 -5.79
C PHE A 338 0.16 15.76 -5.37
N ASP A 339 0.54 16.79 -6.12
CA ASP A 339 0.12 18.17 -5.85
C ASP A 339 -1.41 18.32 -5.83
N VAL A 340 -2.11 17.58 -6.69
CA VAL A 340 -3.58 17.60 -6.77
C VAL A 340 -4.22 16.81 -5.62
N ILE A 341 -3.71 15.62 -5.31
CA ILE A 341 -4.39 14.71 -4.37
C ILE A 341 -4.08 14.98 -2.89
N LYS A 342 -3.02 15.75 -2.58
CA LYS A 342 -2.61 16.09 -1.21
C LYS A 342 -3.60 16.99 -0.47
N GLY A 343 -3.41 17.10 0.85
CA GLY A 343 -4.08 18.09 1.71
C GLY A 343 -5.43 17.64 2.24
N LYS A 344 -6.03 18.48 3.10
CA LYS A 344 -7.23 18.17 3.88
C LYS A 344 -8.49 17.96 3.01
N ASP A 345 -9.40 17.17 3.56
CA ASP A 345 -10.75 16.94 3.04
C ASP A 345 -11.85 17.24 4.09
N GLY A 346 -11.45 17.58 5.32
CA GLY A 346 -12.37 17.83 6.43
C GLY A 346 -12.96 16.57 7.08
N GLN A 347 -12.54 15.36 6.67
CA GLN A 347 -13.11 14.09 7.14
C GLN A 347 -12.05 13.13 7.72
N ASP A 348 -10.89 12.95 7.08
CA ASP A 348 -9.80 12.15 7.64
C ASP A 348 -9.07 12.92 8.74
N PRO A 349 -9.19 12.52 10.02
CA PRO A 349 -8.63 13.27 11.16
C PRO A 349 -7.09 13.23 11.21
N ASN A 350 -6.46 12.35 10.44
CA ASN A 350 -5.00 12.22 10.42
C ASN A 350 -4.33 13.14 9.40
N LEU A 351 -5.10 13.89 8.60
CA LEU A 351 -4.54 14.75 7.56
C LEU A 351 -3.85 15.98 8.13
N VAL A 352 -2.63 16.18 7.65
CA VAL A 352 -1.83 17.37 7.91
C VAL A 352 -1.75 18.19 6.62
N ASP A 353 -2.23 19.44 6.70
CA ASP A 353 -2.22 20.37 5.57
C ASP A 353 -0.94 21.19 5.59
N LEU A 354 0.01 20.79 4.79
CA LEU A 354 1.33 21.42 4.67
C LEU A 354 1.65 21.76 3.22
N PRO A 355 2.47 22.79 2.99
CA PRO A 355 2.94 23.16 1.67
C PRO A 355 3.63 21.98 0.94
N PHE A 356 3.56 22.02 -0.39
CA PHE A 356 4.38 21.19 -1.26
C PHE A 356 5.15 22.13 -2.20
N ASN A 357 6.37 22.45 -1.84
CA ASN A 357 7.19 23.46 -2.52
C ASN A 357 8.18 22.80 -3.49
N TYR A 358 7.65 22.01 -4.43
CA TYR A 358 8.48 21.40 -5.48
C TYR A 358 9.09 22.48 -6.38
N ASN A 359 10.42 22.47 -6.49
CA ASN A 359 11.17 23.41 -7.33
C ASN A 359 12.12 22.65 -8.28
N PRO A 360 11.73 22.41 -9.54
CA PRO A 360 12.56 21.67 -10.50
C PRO A 360 13.88 22.38 -10.88
N LYS A 361 14.04 23.65 -10.46
CA LYS A 361 15.26 24.46 -10.70
C LYS A 361 16.21 24.49 -9.50
N LYS A 362 15.83 23.90 -8.35
CA LYS A 362 16.69 23.80 -7.17
C LYS A 362 17.92 22.95 -7.51
N ASP A 363 19.09 23.41 -7.12
CA ASP A 363 20.32 22.62 -7.29
C ASP A 363 20.33 21.43 -6.32
N ILE A 364 20.28 20.23 -6.86
CA ILE A 364 20.31 18.98 -6.07
C ILE A 364 21.63 18.81 -5.29
N LYS A 365 22.72 19.47 -5.70
CA LYS A 365 24.00 19.43 -5.00
C LYS A 365 23.98 20.16 -3.65
N SER A 366 22.96 20.99 -3.41
CA SER A 366 22.73 21.61 -2.12
C SER A 366 22.15 20.66 -1.08
N LEU A 367 21.69 19.46 -1.49
CA LEU A 367 21.09 18.46 -0.61
C LEU A 367 22.13 17.48 -0.08
N ARG A 368 21.95 17.06 1.16
CA ARG A 368 22.75 16.02 1.83
C ARG A 368 22.14 14.67 1.52
N ILE A 369 22.83 13.86 0.71
CA ILE A 369 22.32 12.55 0.28
C ILE A 369 22.96 11.44 1.12
N GLY A 370 22.17 10.81 1.96
CA GLY A 370 22.56 9.61 2.70
C GLY A 370 22.47 8.35 1.86
N TYR A 371 23.31 7.35 2.15
CA TYR A 371 23.11 5.98 1.64
C TYR A 371 23.33 4.95 2.76
N VAL A 372 22.50 3.91 2.79
CA VAL A 372 22.58 2.87 3.81
C VAL A 372 23.71 1.90 3.46
N GLU A 373 24.94 2.24 3.88
CA GLU A 373 26.16 1.59 3.42
C GLU A 373 26.12 0.06 3.55
N ASP A 374 25.62 -0.45 4.69
CA ASP A 374 25.64 -1.88 4.98
C ASP A 374 24.74 -2.67 4.01
N TYR A 375 23.60 -2.11 3.57
CA TYR A 375 22.72 -2.75 2.60
C TYR A 375 23.37 -2.94 1.22
N PHE A 376 24.21 -2.01 0.79
CA PHE A 376 24.93 -2.13 -0.48
C PHE A 376 26.11 -3.13 -0.42
N LYS A 377 26.54 -3.53 0.78
CA LYS A 377 27.59 -4.54 0.98
C LYS A 377 27.06 -5.96 0.94
N GLU A 378 25.78 -6.17 1.21
CA GLU A 378 25.15 -7.49 1.19
C GLU A 378 25.22 -8.14 -0.19
N LYS A 379 25.12 -9.47 -0.22
CA LYS A 379 25.05 -10.24 -1.48
C LYS A 379 23.59 -10.51 -1.82
N TYR A 380 23.11 -9.92 -2.90
CA TYR A 380 21.78 -10.15 -3.44
C TYR A 380 21.78 -9.94 -4.97
N ASP A 381 20.77 -10.42 -5.66
CA ASP A 381 20.75 -10.52 -7.12
C ASP A 381 20.84 -9.16 -7.84
N PHE A 382 20.28 -8.10 -7.26
CA PHE A 382 20.20 -6.76 -7.89
C PHE A 382 21.33 -5.81 -7.48
N ARG A 383 22.31 -6.28 -6.70
CA ARG A 383 23.41 -5.47 -6.15
C ARG A 383 24.15 -4.67 -7.22
N THR A 384 24.33 -5.23 -8.41
CA THR A 384 25.04 -4.55 -9.51
C THR A 384 24.30 -3.28 -9.93
N ASN A 385 22.97 -3.35 -10.12
CA ASN A 385 22.14 -2.21 -10.49
C ASN A 385 22.13 -1.14 -9.40
N ASP A 386 22.02 -1.56 -8.14
CA ASP A 386 22.01 -0.66 -6.99
C ASP A 386 23.36 0.01 -6.78
N SER A 387 24.47 -0.74 -6.95
CA SER A 387 25.82 -0.17 -6.90
C SER A 387 26.08 0.83 -8.04
N LEU A 388 25.51 0.58 -9.23
CA LEU A 388 25.57 1.52 -10.35
C LEU A 388 24.79 2.80 -10.03
N THR A 389 23.69 2.71 -9.28
CA THR A 389 22.96 3.87 -8.79
C THR A 389 23.88 4.79 -7.96
N LEU A 390 24.61 4.26 -6.98
CA LEU A 390 25.54 5.06 -6.18
C LEU A 390 26.64 5.69 -7.01
N LYS A 391 27.16 4.96 -8.00
CA LYS A 391 28.15 5.49 -8.96
C LYS A 391 27.58 6.65 -9.74
N THR A 392 26.38 6.49 -10.30
CA THR A 392 25.68 7.52 -11.08
C THR A 392 25.42 8.78 -10.26
N LEU A 393 24.96 8.64 -9.01
CA LEU A 393 24.74 9.79 -8.14
C LEU A 393 26.04 10.56 -7.86
N ARG A 394 27.18 9.87 -7.67
CA ARG A 394 28.50 10.53 -7.55
C ARG A 394 28.91 11.23 -8.83
N GLU A 395 28.70 10.61 -10.00
CA GLU A 395 28.96 11.23 -11.30
C GLU A 395 28.10 12.47 -11.56
N MET A 396 26.90 12.55 -10.98
CA MET A 396 26.06 13.75 -10.97
C MET A 396 26.59 14.86 -10.04
N GLY A 397 27.67 14.59 -9.30
CA GLY A 397 28.32 15.53 -8.40
C GLY A 397 27.70 15.57 -6.99
N LEU A 398 26.91 14.56 -6.62
CA LEU A 398 26.33 14.44 -5.29
C LEU A 398 27.34 13.85 -4.30
N ASN A 399 27.45 14.48 -3.12
CA ASN A 399 28.25 13.92 -2.02
C ASN A 399 27.40 12.93 -1.23
N LEU A 400 27.76 11.64 -1.30
CA LEU A 400 27.04 10.56 -0.63
C LEU A 400 27.60 10.33 0.78
N ILE A 401 26.76 10.46 1.79
CA ILE A 401 27.08 10.32 3.22
C ILE A 401 26.68 8.92 3.66
N PRO A 402 27.61 8.08 4.16
CA PRO A 402 27.25 6.78 4.70
C PRO A 402 26.43 6.95 5.99
N ILE A 403 25.32 6.25 6.08
CA ILE A 403 24.43 6.23 7.25
C ILE A 403 24.07 4.82 7.65
N LYS A 404 23.52 4.68 8.86
CA LYS A 404 22.87 3.46 9.36
C LYS A 404 21.42 3.77 9.70
N LEU A 405 20.54 2.80 9.42
CA LEU A 405 19.16 2.84 9.90
C LEU A 405 19.08 2.18 11.30
N PRO A 406 18.03 2.45 12.08
CA PRO A 406 17.85 1.99 13.45
C PRO A 406 17.47 0.49 13.53
N GLU A 407 18.28 -0.41 12.99
CA GLU A 407 18.06 -1.86 12.96
C GLU A 407 17.98 -2.51 14.35
N GLN A 408 18.49 -1.84 15.39
CA GLN A 408 18.37 -2.29 16.77
C GLN A 408 16.92 -2.25 17.29
N ILE A 409 16.04 -1.51 16.65
CA ILE A 409 14.61 -1.49 16.97
C ILE A 409 13.93 -2.65 16.23
N PRO A 410 13.24 -3.57 16.94
CA PRO A 410 12.71 -4.79 16.34
C PRO A 410 11.45 -4.52 15.50
N SER A 411 11.61 -3.89 14.34
CA SER A 411 10.52 -3.49 13.44
C SER A 411 9.60 -4.66 13.05
N MET A 412 10.18 -5.86 12.82
CA MET A 412 9.39 -7.06 12.54
C MET A 412 8.51 -7.50 13.72
N ALA A 413 8.98 -7.37 14.96
CA ALA A 413 8.17 -7.71 16.13
C ALA A 413 6.97 -6.77 16.28
N ILE A 414 7.15 -5.47 16.00
CA ILE A 414 6.06 -4.49 16.12
C ILE A 414 5.13 -4.48 14.89
N SER A 415 5.37 -5.27 13.85
CA SER A 415 4.45 -5.44 12.71
C SER A 415 3.13 -6.11 13.11
N ILE A 416 3.04 -6.73 14.29
CA ILE A 416 1.77 -7.23 14.85
C ILE A 416 0.68 -6.14 14.89
N MET A 417 1.07 -4.85 14.88
CA MET A 417 0.13 -3.74 14.80
C MET A 417 -0.68 -3.80 13.51
N LEU A 418 -0.03 -4.06 12.37
CA LEU A 418 -0.71 -4.24 11.09
C LEU A 418 -1.69 -5.42 11.15
N GLU A 419 -1.26 -6.55 11.70
CA GLU A 419 -2.10 -7.76 11.79
C GLU A 419 -3.34 -7.54 12.66
N ALA A 420 -3.17 -6.89 13.82
CA ALA A 420 -4.25 -6.56 14.73
C ALA A 420 -5.25 -5.57 14.10
N GLU A 421 -4.76 -4.52 13.45
CA GLU A 421 -5.61 -3.53 12.79
C GLU A 421 -6.36 -4.13 11.59
N ALA A 422 -5.70 -4.95 10.76
CA ALA A 422 -6.33 -5.64 9.65
C ALA A 422 -7.42 -6.64 10.10
N ALA A 423 -7.14 -7.41 11.16
CA ALA A 423 -8.14 -8.30 11.74
C ALA A 423 -9.33 -7.55 12.38
N ALA A 424 -9.11 -6.35 12.91
CA ALA A 424 -10.17 -5.49 13.40
C ALA A 424 -11.00 -4.90 12.25
N ALA A 425 -10.35 -4.43 11.18
CA ALA A 425 -11.00 -3.85 10.00
C ALA A 425 -11.93 -4.83 9.27
N PHE A 426 -11.62 -6.13 9.34
CA PHE A 426 -12.38 -7.22 8.71
C PHE A 426 -12.88 -8.26 9.75
N SER A 427 -13.18 -7.78 10.94
CA SER A 427 -13.59 -8.64 12.07
C SER A 427 -14.85 -9.49 11.77
N ASP A 428 -15.80 -8.92 11.03
CA ASP A 428 -17.02 -9.57 10.58
C ASP A 428 -16.73 -10.82 9.75
N LEU A 429 -15.72 -10.81 8.88
CA LEU A 429 -15.37 -11.96 8.05
C LEU A 429 -15.00 -13.18 8.90
N THR A 430 -14.20 -12.97 9.95
CA THR A 430 -13.82 -14.05 10.87
C THR A 430 -14.99 -14.49 11.72
N LEU A 431 -15.77 -13.56 12.29
CA LEU A 431 -16.90 -13.87 13.17
C LEU A 431 -18.04 -14.58 12.44
N THR A 432 -18.26 -14.26 11.16
CA THR A 432 -19.30 -14.90 10.32
C THR A 432 -18.77 -16.04 9.46
N GLN A 433 -17.47 -16.39 9.57
CA GLN A 433 -16.78 -17.40 8.77
C GLN A 433 -16.77 -17.10 7.26
N LYS A 434 -17.05 -15.87 6.84
CA LYS A 434 -16.99 -15.45 5.44
C LYS A 434 -15.56 -15.41 4.91
N ASP A 435 -14.56 -15.35 5.76
CA ASP A 435 -13.14 -15.47 5.42
C ASP A 435 -12.81 -16.76 4.64
N THR A 436 -13.64 -17.84 4.80
CA THR A 436 -13.53 -19.07 4.00
C THR A 436 -13.87 -18.88 2.52
N MET A 437 -14.53 -17.79 2.15
CA MET A 437 -14.88 -17.45 0.76
C MET A 437 -13.76 -16.72 0.02
N MET A 438 -12.72 -16.30 0.71
CA MET A 438 -11.58 -15.59 0.13
C MET A 438 -10.77 -16.50 -0.80
N VAL A 439 -10.14 -15.90 -1.81
CA VAL A 439 -9.44 -16.61 -2.90
C VAL A 439 -8.24 -17.40 -2.38
N LEU A 440 -7.45 -16.82 -1.50
CA LEU A 440 -6.24 -17.46 -0.95
C LEU A 440 -6.51 -17.99 0.46
N GLN A 441 -6.30 -19.32 0.65
CA GLN A 441 -6.48 -20.02 1.93
C GLN A 441 -5.16 -20.58 2.50
N LYS A 442 -4.00 -20.17 1.95
CA LYS A 442 -2.67 -20.60 2.45
C LYS A 442 -2.36 -19.99 3.83
N LYS A 443 -1.41 -20.58 4.58
CA LYS A 443 -1.02 -20.15 5.94
C LYS A 443 -0.67 -18.66 6.05
N GLY A 444 -0.03 -18.07 5.06
CA GLY A 444 0.34 -16.65 5.02
C GLY A 444 -0.71 -15.73 4.41
N ALA A 445 -1.95 -16.18 4.18
CA ALA A 445 -3.04 -15.37 3.63
C ALA A 445 -3.93 -14.79 4.73
N TRP A 446 -4.66 -13.71 4.40
CA TRP A 446 -5.52 -12.98 5.34
C TRP A 446 -6.46 -13.85 6.18
N PRO A 447 -7.17 -14.87 5.65
CA PRO A 447 -8.06 -15.67 6.48
C PRO A 447 -7.38 -16.24 7.72
N ASN A 448 -6.17 -16.75 7.55
CA ASN A 448 -5.39 -17.30 8.64
C ASN A 448 -4.79 -16.21 9.55
N ILE A 449 -4.28 -15.12 8.95
CA ILE A 449 -3.74 -13.97 9.69
C ILE A 449 -4.83 -13.32 10.56
N PHE A 450 -6.04 -13.10 10.04
CA PHE A 450 -7.15 -12.52 10.81
C PHE A 450 -7.53 -13.38 12.02
N ARG A 451 -7.51 -14.73 11.87
CA ARG A 451 -7.76 -15.66 12.98
C ARG A 451 -6.65 -15.59 14.02
N GLN A 452 -5.37 -15.61 13.59
CA GLN A 452 -4.20 -15.55 14.48
C GLN A 452 -4.12 -14.22 15.23
N ALA A 453 -4.41 -13.10 14.56
CA ALA A 453 -4.33 -11.77 15.15
C ALA A 453 -5.32 -11.56 16.30
N ARG A 454 -6.37 -12.38 16.41
CA ARG A 454 -7.27 -12.38 17.59
C ARG A 454 -6.59 -12.84 18.88
N PHE A 455 -5.42 -13.46 18.78
CA PHE A 455 -4.60 -13.86 19.92
C PHE A 455 -3.50 -12.83 20.25
N ILE A 456 -3.50 -11.65 19.61
CA ILE A 456 -2.63 -10.54 20.00
C ILE A 456 -3.28 -9.82 21.17
N PRO A 457 -2.70 -9.86 22.39
CA PRO A 457 -3.22 -9.11 23.51
C PRO A 457 -3.14 -7.60 23.27
N ALA A 458 -4.13 -6.84 23.74
CA ALA A 458 -4.11 -5.38 23.64
C ALA A 458 -2.86 -4.76 24.29
N VAL A 459 -2.33 -5.38 25.34
CA VAL A 459 -1.08 -4.95 26.00
C VAL A 459 0.08 -5.00 25.02
N GLU A 460 0.22 -6.06 24.23
CA GLU A 460 1.31 -6.20 23.26
C GLU A 460 1.17 -5.22 22.08
N TYR A 461 -0.05 -4.95 21.63
CA TYR A 461 -0.31 -3.89 20.66
C TYR A 461 0.13 -2.51 21.17
N ILE A 462 -0.19 -2.19 22.44
CA ILE A 462 0.22 -0.93 23.07
C ILE A 462 1.75 -0.87 23.24
N GLN A 463 2.40 -1.97 23.64
CA GLN A 463 3.86 -2.04 23.75
C GLN A 463 4.52 -1.87 22.38
N ALA A 464 3.99 -2.51 21.34
CA ALA A 464 4.45 -2.31 19.95
C ALA A 464 4.35 -0.83 19.53
N SER A 465 3.24 -0.16 19.87
CA SER A 465 3.07 1.28 19.62
C SER A 465 4.10 2.15 20.39
N ARG A 466 4.45 1.80 21.63
CA ARG A 466 5.50 2.49 22.39
C ARG A 466 6.90 2.29 21.78
N ILE A 467 7.22 1.07 21.30
CA ILE A 467 8.47 0.80 20.58
C ILE A 467 8.50 1.58 19.26
N ARG A 468 7.37 1.69 18.55
CA ARG A 468 7.21 2.53 17.36
C ARG A 468 7.59 4.00 17.63
N THR A 469 7.25 4.54 18.81
CA THR A 469 7.66 5.90 19.19
C THR A 469 9.20 6.04 19.28
N GLN A 470 9.89 5.00 19.75
CA GLN A 470 11.36 5.00 19.75
C GLN A 470 11.92 4.93 18.33
N LEU A 471 11.33 4.09 17.45
CA LEU A 471 11.72 4.02 16.04
C LEU A 471 11.57 5.37 15.34
N ILE A 472 10.47 6.11 15.60
CA ILE A 472 10.23 7.46 15.10
C ILE A 472 11.34 8.41 15.55
N ALA A 473 11.71 8.40 16.84
CA ALA A 473 12.75 9.26 17.39
C ALA A 473 14.14 8.98 16.77
N GLU A 474 14.46 7.70 16.52
CA GLU A 474 15.71 7.32 15.86
C GLU A 474 15.77 7.77 14.40
N PHE A 475 14.67 7.65 13.63
CA PHE A 475 14.62 8.19 12.27
C PHE A 475 14.80 9.72 12.25
N MET A 476 14.23 10.45 13.20
CA MET A 476 14.50 11.89 13.34
C MET A 476 16.01 12.18 13.47
N ASN A 477 16.74 11.36 14.26
CA ASN A 477 18.18 11.55 14.42
C ASN A 477 18.92 11.31 13.10
N VAL A 478 18.50 10.33 12.29
CA VAL A 478 19.07 10.09 10.97
C VAL A 478 18.84 11.32 10.05
N PHE A 479 17.62 11.82 9.97
CA PHE A 479 17.28 12.94 9.07
C PHE A 479 17.83 14.31 9.52
N LYS A 480 18.35 14.45 10.76
CA LYS A 480 19.17 15.62 11.12
C LYS A 480 20.49 15.70 10.31
N THR A 481 20.98 14.59 9.82
CA THR A 481 22.28 14.50 9.12
C THR A 481 22.16 14.48 7.60
N VAL A 482 21.01 14.10 7.06
CA VAL A 482 20.76 13.95 5.62
C VAL A 482 19.35 14.44 5.26
N ASP A 483 19.14 14.83 4.01
CA ASP A 483 17.85 15.33 3.52
C ASP A 483 17.10 14.25 2.72
N VAL A 484 17.85 13.42 1.97
CA VAL A 484 17.34 12.28 1.20
C VAL A 484 18.26 11.08 1.42
N ILE A 485 17.68 9.90 1.57
CA ILE A 485 18.41 8.64 1.74
C ILE A 485 18.18 7.79 0.49
N VAL A 486 19.24 7.16 -0.03
CA VAL A 486 19.16 6.13 -1.07
C VAL A 486 19.50 4.76 -0.48
N CYS A 487 18.70 3.76 -0.80
CA CYS A 487 18.91 2.38 -0.35
C CYS A 487 18.34 1.36 -1.34
N PRO A 488 18.87 0.14 -1.37
CA PRO A 488 18.28 -0.96 -2.11
C PRO A 488 16.81 -1.16 -1.72
N THR A 489 15.94 -1.33 -2.71
CA THR A 489 14.49 -1.47 -2.46
C THR A 489 14.16 -2.63 -1.54
N TRP A 490 14.91 -3.73 -1.64
CA TRP A 490 14.76 -4.92 -0.82
C TRP A 490 15.82 -5.04 0.29
N GLY A 491 16.57 -3.97 0.57
CA GLY A 491 17.61 -3.96 1.60
C GLY A 491 17.03 -3.89 3.01
N GLY A 492 17.47 -4.79 3.89
CA GLY A 492 17.09 -4.83 5.31
C GLY A 492 15.60 -4.71 5.56
N ASN A 493 15.22 -4.03 6.65
CA ASN A 493 13.83 -3.77 7.02
C ASN A 493 13.37 -2.33 6.70
N GLN A 494 14.10 -1.58 5.85
CA GLN A 494 13.81 -0.16 5.59
C GLN A 494 12.36 0.11 5.16
N ASN A 495 11.79 -0.78 4.34
CA ASN A 495 10.42 -0.61 3.87
C ASN A 495 9.41 -0.73 5.02
N LEU A 496 9.56 -1.72 5.90
CA LEU A 496 8.69 -1.86 7.08
C LEU A 496 8.89 -0.68 8.05
N MET A 497 10.15 -0.36 8.37
CA MET A 497 10.47 0.74 9.30
C MET A 497 9.85 2.06 8.83
N THR A 498 10.00 2.41 7.55
CA THR A 498 9.47 3.67 7.01
C THR A 498 7.95 3.66 6.83
N ASN A 499 7.32 2.49 6.70
CA ASN A 499 5.87 2.35 6.76
C ASN A 499 5.34 2.54 8.20
N LEU A 500 6.02 1.97 9.20
CA LEU A 500 5.71 2.14 10.62
C LEU A 500 5.88 3.61 11.08
N THR A 501 6.90 4.29 10.60
CA THR A 501 7.19 5.68 10.98
C THR A 501 6.54 6.73 10.07
N GLY A 502 5.87 6.30 9.01
CA GLY A 502 5.11 7.17 8.11
C GLY A 502 5.96 8.04 7.16
N HIS A 503 7.25 7.72 6.95
CA HIS A 503 8.11 8.46 6.02
C HIS A 503 7.74 8.23 4.56
N PRO A 504 7.92 9.23 3.67
CA PRO A 504 7.71 9.08 2.24
C PRO A 504 8.80 8.23 1.58
N ALA A 505 8.44 7.55 0.50
CA ALA A 505 9.36 6.79 -0.34
C ALA A 505 9.06 7.00 -1.82
N LEU A 506 10.11 7.04 -2.63
CA LEU A 506 10.03 7.13 -4.08
C LEU A 506 10.84 5.99 -4.71
N LEU A 507 10.17 5.20 -5.55
CA LEU A 507 10.75 4.07 -6.28
C LEU A 507 11.08 4.51 -7.70
N ILE A 508 12.33 4.30 -8.11
CA ILE A 508 12.79 4.62 -9.48
C ILE A 508 13.39 3.36 -10.10
N PRO A 509 12.91 2.93 -11.28
CA PRO A 509 13.54 1.83 -12.03
C PRO A 509 15.02 2.12 -12.29
N ASN A 510 15.90 1.14 -11.99
CA ASN A 510 17.35 1.28 -12.10
C ASN A 510 18.03 0.19 -12.94
N GLY A 511 17.26 -0.69 -13.55
CA GLY A 511 17.80 -1.75 -14.41
C GLY A 511 16.86 -2.95 -14.54
N PHE A 512 17.47 -4.07 -14.94
CA PHE A 512 16.81 -5.36 -15.06
C PHE A 512 17.58 -6.43 -14.29
N GLY A 513 16.85 -7.35 -13.69
CA GLY A 513 17.39 -8.56 -13.07
C GLY A 513 17.82 -9.60 -14.11
N LYS A 514 18.45 -10.68 -13.66
CA LYS A 514 18.85 -11.81 -14.51
C LYS A 514 17.66 -12.52 -15.16
N ASP A 515 16.49 -12.41 -14.57
CA ASP A 515 15.22 -12.96 -15.06
C ASP A 515 14.49 -12.04 -16.05
N GLY A 516 15.11 -10.92 -16.44
CA GLY A 516 14.55 -9.95 -17.37
C GLY A 516 13.48 -9.05 -16.77
N LEU A 517 13.19 -9.16 -15.47
CA LEU A 517 12.24 -8.26 -14.80
C LEU A 517 12.92 -6.97 -14.35
N PRO A 518 12.20 -5.85 -14.31
CA PRO A 518 12.72 -4.60 -13.80
C PRO A 518 13.16 -4.67 -12.33
N THR A 519 14.15 -3.87 -12.00
CA THR A 519 14.60 -3.58 -10.64
C THR A 519 14.44 -2.10 -10.35
N SER A 520 14.43 -1.73 -9.08
CA SER A 520 14.35 -0.33 -8.66
C SER A 520 15.26 -0.03 -7.47
N ILE A 521 15.56 1.25 -7.32
CA ILE A 521 16.17 1.83 -6.14
C ILE A 521 15.15 2.65 -5.36
N THR A 522 15.25 2.67 -4.04
CA THR A 522 14.38 3.46 -3.17
C THR A 522 15.09 4.71 -2.69
N PHE A 523 14.41 5.84 -2.82
CA PHE A 523 14.75 7.09 -2.16
C PHE A 523 13.76 7.32 -1.02
N LEU A 524 14.25 7.79 0.15
CA LEU A 524 13.47 8.14 1.33
C LEU A 524 13.76 9.59 1.71
N ALA A 525 12.81 10.27 2.31
CA ALA A 525 13.02 11.61 2.87
C ALA A 525 12.36 11.73 4.23
N ASP A 526 12.65 12.83 4.94
CA ASP A 526 11.95 13.19 6.17
C ASP A 526 10.47 13.46 5.91
N TRP A 527 9.66 13.46 6.96
CA TRP A 527 8.22 13.72 6.85
C TRP A 527 7.94 15.00 6.09
N PHE A 528 6.98 14.94 5.17
CA PHE A 528 6.51 16.05 4.34
C PHE A 528 7.55 16.69 3.43
N ASN A 529 8.71 16.03 3.23
CA ASN A 529 9.74 16.47 2.30
C ASN A 529 9.68 15.71 0.95
N GLU A 530 8.46 15.47 0.44
CA GLU A 530 8.26 14.89 -0.88
C GLU A 530 8.88 15.75 -2.01
N ALA A 531 9.04 17.05 -1.79
CA ALA A 531 9.58 17.96 -2.78
C ALA A 531 11.05 17.64 -3.12
N ASP A 532 11.93 17.52 -2.12
CA ASP A 532 13.33 17.18 -2.34
C ASP A 532 13.49 15.71 -2.76
N LEU A 533 12.65 14.82 -2.22
CA LEU A 533 12.58 13.41 -2.62
C LEU A 533 12.34 13.27 -4.13
N LEU A 534 11.31 13.92 -4.65
CA LEU A 534 10.92 13.90 -6.05
C LEU A 534 11.95 14.61 -6.94
N LEU A 535 12.57 15.67 -6.45
CA LEU A 535 13.61 16.41 -7.16
C LEU A 535 14.84 15.53 -7.42
N VAL A 536 15.38 14.89 -6.39
CA VAL A 536 16.54 14.00 -6.51
C VAL A 536 16.19 12.80 -7.39
N GLY A 537 15.01 12.18 -7.18
CA GLY A 537 14.54 11.06 -7.98
C GLY A 537 14.37 11.41 -9.44
N SER A 538 13.79 12.57 -9.78
CA SER A 538 13.64 13.05 -11.14
C SER A 538 15.00 13.28 -11.84
N ALA A 539 15.95 13.91 -11.15
CA ALA A 539 17.28 14.14 -11.69
C ALA A 539 18.01 12.81 -11.97
N TYR A 540 17.95 11.86 -11.03
CA TYR A 540 18.51 10.51 -11.21
C TYR A 540 17.82 9.78 -12.38
N GLN A 541 16.49 9.77 -12.42
CA GLN A 541 15.70 9.09 -13.42
C GLN A 541 16.03 9.58 -14.85
N LYS A 542 16.14 10.89 -15.04
CA LYS A 542 16.56 11.50 -16.32
C LYS A 542 17.97 11.07 -16.72
N ARG A 543 18.89 10.93 -15.76
CA ARG A 543 20.27 10.53 -16.01
C ARG A 543 20.39 9.08 -16.47
N VAL A 544 19.58 8.16 -15.92
CA VAL A 544 19.67 6.72 -16.24
C VAL A 544 18.75 6.29 -17.39
N GLY A 545 17.63 6.97 -17.62
CA GLY A 545 16.76 6.77 -18.78
C GLY A 545 15.92 5.47 -18.78
N PHE A 546 15.88 4.67 -17.69
CA PHE A 546 15.15 3.40 -17.67
C PHE A 546 13.64 3.56 -17.84
N TYR A 547 13.07 4.71 -17.48
CA TYR A 547 11.64 5.01 -17.68
C TYR A 547 11.20 5.00 -19.16
N GLN A 548 12.15 5.06 -20.09
CA GLN A 548 11.92 4.98 -21.54
C GLN A 548 11.90 3.52 -22.06
N LYS A 549 12.16 2.55 -21.20
CA LYS A 549 12.04 1.14 -21.53
C LYS A 549 10.63 0.67 -21.24
N HIS A 550 10.03 -0.04 -22.17
CA HIS A 550 8.66 -0.52 -22.09
C HIS A 550 8.60 -2.01 -22.45
N PRO A 551 7.61 -2.74 -21.94
CA PRO A 551 7.47 -4.16 -22.28
C PRO A 551 7.13 -4.32 -23.76
N ASP A 552 7.95 -5.08 -24.51
CA ASP A 552 7.91 -5.20 -25.98
C ASP A 552 6.53 -5.59 -26.51
N LYS A 553 5.84 -6.49 -25.82
CA LYS A 553 4.52 -7.00 -26.22
C LYS A 553 3.43 -5.92 -26.25
N PHE A 554 3.61 -4.82 -25.52
CA PHE A 554 2.63 -3.75 -25.36
C PHE A 554 3.03 -2.48 -26.13
N LEU A 555 4.09 -2.54 -26.92
CA LEU A 555 4.46 -1.45 -27.83
C LEU A 555 3.36 -1.19 -28.86
N PRO A 556 3.15 0.07 -29.30
CA PRO A 556 2.14 0.45 -30.28
C PRO A 556 2.40 -0.09 -31.68
#